data_10c6b59f22521a0f0bf0f1bdde215895
#
_entry.id   10c6b59f22521a0f0bf0f1bdde215895
#
_cell.length_a   1.000
_cell.length_b   1.000
_cell.length_c   1.000
_cell.angle_alpha   90.00
_cell.angle_beta   90.00
_cell.angle_gamma   90.00
#
_symmetry.space_group_name_H-M   'P 1'
#
loop_
_entity.id
_entity.type
_entity.pdbx_description
1 polymer ?
#
loop_
_entity_poly.entity_id
_entity_poly.type
_entity_poly.pdbx_seq_one_letter_code
_entity_poly.pdbx_strand_id
1 'polypeptide(L)'
;MKIALLGYGRMGKAIEKIAVERGHEIVYKLDHNLDEGTLQKADVAINFSVPQAAIENIKKAFYNGLPVVCGTTGWLEDLHTIENLCKAKKTAFLYASNFSLGVNLFFKLSRFLAKIMQPHATHYAASLNEIHHIHKLDTPSGTAITIAENIIENSHYDQWSMEPKEENQLPIHSQREGEVPGTHSVEYKSEIDSVKIIHKANNRKGFALGAAVSYTHLTLPTKRIV
;
A
#
# COMPACT_ATOMS: atom_id res chain seq x y z
N MET A 1 7.69 -21.61 5.55
CA MET A 1 7.40 -21.46 4.11
C MET A 1 8.65 -20.95 3.38
N LYS A 2 8.72 -21.25 2.10
CA LYS A 2 9.77 -20.79 1.19
C LYS A 2 9.27 -19.56 0.43
N ILE A 3 9.95 -18.44 0.56
CA ILE A 3 9.54 -17.14 0.03
C ILE A 3 10.48 -16.66 -1.07
N ALA A 4 9.91 -16.17 -2.17
CA ALA A 4 10.61 -15.41 -3.18
C ALA A 4 10.41 -13.91 -2.95
N LEU A 5 11.48 -13.13 -2.92
CA LEU A 5 11.45 -11.67 -2.82
C LEU A 5 11.70 -11.07 -4.21
N LEU A 6 10.69 -10.39 -4.74
CA LEU A 6 10.73 -9.66 -6.01
C LEU A 6 10.83 -8.16 -5.71
N GLY A 7 12.04 -7.63 -5.79
CA GLY A 7 12.47 -6.36 -5.23
C GLY A 7 13.21 -6.55 -3.90
N TYR A 8 14.53 -6.30 -3.93
CA TYR A 8 15.38 -6.51 -2.76
C TYR A 8 16.05 -5.21 -2.29
N GLY A 9 15.30 -4.12 -2.39
CA GLY A 9 15.63 -2.81 -1.84
C GLY A 9 15.40 -2.74 -0.31
N ARG A 10 15.12 -1.54 0.20
CA ARG A 10 14.89 -1.32 1.65
C ARG A 10 13.77 -2.20 2.22
N MET A 11 12.65 -2.33 1.49
CA MET A 11 11.51 -3.16 1.94
C MET A 11 11.81 -4.65 1.84
N GLY A 12 12.39 -5.12 0.73
CA GLY A 12 12.75 -6.53 0.57
C GLY A 12 13.68 -7.02 1.68
N LYS A 13 14.70 -6.25 2.04
CA LYS A 13 15.61 -6.55 3.17
C LYS A 13 14.90 -6.56 4.52
N ALA A 14 13.96 -5.64 4.75
CA ALA A 14 13.16 -5.63 5.99
C ALA A 14 12.21 -6.82 6.08
N ILE A 15 11.59 -7.21 4.95
CA ILE A 15 10.72 -8.39 4.85
C ILE A 15 11.53 -9.67 5.09
N GLU A 16 12.71 -9.82 4.47
CA GLU A 16 13.60 -10.96 4.70
C GLU A 16 13.89 -11.15 6.18
N LYS A 17 14.34 -10.08 6.86
CA LYS A 17 14.65 -10.16 8.29
C LYS A 17 13.49 -10.70 9.10
N ILE A 18 12.27 -10.17 8.89
CA ILE A 18 11.08 -10.60 9.61
C ILE A 18 10.67 -12.03 9.21
N ALA A 19 10.77 -12.38 7.93
CA ALA A 19 10.46 -13.71 7.45
C ALA A 19 11.37 -14.77 8.10
N VAL A 20 12.68 -14.52 8.16
CA VAL A 20 13.66 -15.40 8.81
C VAL A 20 13.40 -15.49 10.31
N GLU A 21 13.16 -14.37 11.01
CA GLU A 21 12.80 -14.35 12.43
C GLU A 21 11.53 -15.18 12.73
N ARG A 22 10.64 -15.34 11.73
CA ARG A 22 9.43 -16.16 11.81
C ARG A 22 9.60 -17.60 11.33
N GLY A 23 10.83 -18.03 11.05
CA GLY A 23 11.16 -19.39 10.61
C GLY A 23 10.81 -19.68 9.14
N HIS A 24 10.75 -18.66 8.29
CA HIS A 24 10.61 -18.82 6.85
C HIS A 24 11.97 -18.82 6.17
N GLU A 25 12.05 -19.47 5.02
CA GLU A 25 13.26 -19.56 4.20
C GLU A 25 13.11 -18.62 2.99
N ILE A 26 14.11 -17.79 2.70
CA ILE A 26 14.17 -17.02 1.47
C ILE A 26 14.94 -17.86 0.43
N VAL A 27 14.23 -18.32 -0.60
CA VAL A 27 14.77 -19.22 -1.63
C VAL A 27 15.08 -18.51 -2.95
N TYR A 28 14.60 -17.28 -3.11
CA TYR A 28 14.84 -16.47 -4.30
C TYR A 28 14.83 -14.99 -3.99
N LYS A 29 15.76 -14.23 -4.59
CA LYS A 29 15.86 -12.77 -4.50
C LYS A 29 16.08 -12.18 -5.88
N LEU A 30 15.26 -11.20 -6.24
CA LEU A 30 15.36 -10.48 -7.50
C LEU A 30 15.42 -8.98 -7.26
N ASP A 31 16.40 -8.32 -7.86
CA ASP A 31 16.49 -6.86 -7.97
C ASP A 31 17.25 -6.49 -9.25
N HIS A 32 17.48 -5.20 -9.54
CA HIS A 32 18.12 -4.75 -10.77
C HIS A 32 19.44 -5.49 -11.09
N ASN A 33 20.30 -5.69 -10.10
CA ASN A 33 21.58 -6.38 -10.23
C ASN A 33 21.67 -7.68 -9.40
N LEU A 34 20.54 -8.27 -9.07
CA LEU A 34 20.46 -9.45 -8.22
C LEU A 34 19.40 -10.41 -8.77
N ASP A 35 19.84 -11.62 -9.11
CA ASP A 35 18.96 -12.75 -9.47
C ASP A 35 19.55 -14.01 -8.84
N GLU A 36 19.23 -14.25 -7.56
CA GLU A 36 19.84 -15.32 -6.76
C GLU A 36 18.82 -16.32 -6.26
N GLY A 37 19.19 -17.59 -6.30
CA GLY A 37 18.36 -18.69 -5.79
C GLY A 37 17.50 -19.36 -6.86
N THR A 38 16.38 -19.97 -6.44
CA THR A 38 15.52 -20.74 -7.33
C THR A 38 14.06 -20.40 -7.10
N LEU A 39 13.46 -19.66 -8.02
CA LEU A 39 12.08 -19.20 -7.92
C LEU A 39 11.08 -20.36 -7.80
N GLN A 40 11.30 -21.46 -8.54
CA GLN A 40 10.44 -22.65 -8.54
C GLN A 40 10.36 -23.39 -7.19
N LYS A 41 11.27 -23.10 -6.27
CA LYS A 41 11.26 -23.66 -4.90
C LYS A 41 10.39 -22.87 -3.94
N ALA A 42 9.90 -21.69 -4.33
CA ALA A 42 9.09 -20.83 -3.48
C ALA A 42 7.65 -21.36 -3.34
N ASP A 43 7.03 -21.08 -2.19
CA ASP A 43 5.61 -21.29 -1.93
C ASP A 43 4.80 -20.02 -2.25
N VAL A 44 5.42 -18.85 -2.18
CA VAL A 44 4.81 -17.54 -2.39
C VAL A 44 5.85 -16.52 -2.84
N ALA A 45 5.47 -15.57 -3.68
CA ALA A 45 6.28 -14.42 -4.04
C ALA A 45 5.76 -13.15 -3.34
N ILE A 46 6.68 -12.34 -2.82
CA ILE A 46 6.38 -11.03 -2.23
C ILE A 46 7.08 -9.95 -3.09
N ASN A 47 6.27 -9.10 -3.75
CA ASN A 47 6.75 -8.06 -4.65
C ASN A 47 6.73 -6.68 -3.99
N PHE A 48 7.92 -6.13 -3.74
CA PHE A 48 8.16 -4.75 -3.32
C PHE A 48 9.31 -4.17 -4.17
N SER A 49 9.02 -3.94 -5.43
CA SER A 49 9.96 -3.42 -6.44
C SER A 49 9.64 -1.96 -6.81
N VAL A 50 10.15 -1.52 -7.96
CA VAL A 50 9.75 -0.24 -8.58
C VAL A 50 8.52 -0.44 -9.48
N PRO A 51 7.71 0.61 -9.74
CA PRO A 51 6.50 0.50 -10.56
C PRO A 51 6.74 -0.18 -11.92
N GLN A 52 7.83 0.21 -12.59
CA GLN A 52 8.21 -0.29 -13.93
C GLN A 52 8.53 -1.80 -13.97
N ALA A 53 8.95 -2.37 -12.84
CA ALA A 53 9.27 -3.80 -12.74
C ALA A 53 8.12 -4.63 -12.17
N ALA A 54 7.09 -4.00 -11.58
CA ALA A 54 6.04 -4.69 -10.84
C ALA A 54 5.32 -5.73 -11.68
N ILE A 55 4.88 -5.36 -12.88
CA ILE A 55 4.09 -6.21 -13.78
C ILE A 55 4.89 -7.45 -14.21
N GLU A 56 6.12 -7.26 -14.66
CA GLU A 56 6.96 -8.37 -15.12
C GLU A 56 7.34 -9.31 -13.97
N ASN A 57 7.60 -8.77 -12.79
CA ASN A 57 7.83 -9.56 -11.58
C ASN A 57 6.61 -10.42 -11.21
N ILE A 58 5.40 -9.84 -11.24
CA ILE A 58 4.15 -10.56 -10.95
C ILE A 58 3.91 -11.64 -12.00
N LYS A 59 4.06 -11.32 -13.29
CA LYS A 59 3.94 -12.29 -14.39
C LYS A 59 4.94 -13.45 -14.21
N LYS A 60 6.23 -13.14 -13.91
CA LYS A 60 7.27 -14.14 -13.66
C LYS A 60 6.83 -15.12 -12.57
N ALA A 61 6.26 -14.64 -11.46
CA ALA A 61 5.74 -15.50 -10.40
C ALA A 61 4.54 -16.33 -10.85
N PHE A 62 3.56 -15.74 -11.52
CA PHE A 62 2.36 -16.45 -12.00
C PHE A 62 2.69 -17.54 -13.05
N TYR A 63 3.66 -17.30 -13.94
CA TYR A 63 4.12 -18.33 -14.90
C TYR A 63 4.83 -19.50 -14.20
N ASN A 64 5.31 -19.31 -12.98
CA ASN A 64 5.85 -20.36 -12.12
C ASN A 64 4.81 -20.95 -11.15
N GLY A 65 3.51 -20.61 -11.30
CA GLY A 65 2.42 -21.11 -10.47
C GLY A 65 2.40 -20.55 -9.04
N LEU A 66 3.14 -19.46 -8.78
CA LEU A 66 3.25 -18.91 -7.44
C LEU A 66 2.17 -17.87 -7.15
N PRO A 67 1.53 -17.91 -5.98
CA PRO A 67 0.73 -16.81 -5.48
C PRO A 67 1.61 -15.60 -5.17
N VAL A 68 1.04 -14.39 -5.33
CA VAL A 68 1.79 -13.13 -5.18
C VAL A 68 1.13 -12.20 -4.19
N VAL A 69 1.93 -11.69 -3.25
CA VAL A 69 1.64 -10.52 -2.41
C VAL A 69 2.37 -9.32 -3.01
N CYS A 70 1.65 -8.27 -3.41
CA CYS A 70 2.24 -7.08 -4.02
C CYS A 70 1.96 -5.82 -3.20
N GLY A 71 3.03 -5.12 -2.81
CA GLY A 71 2.98 -3.80 -2.17
C GLY A 71 3.61 -2.68 -2.99
N THR A 72 4.04 -2.97 -4.22
CA THR A 72 4.50 -1.93 -5.15
C THR A 72 3.30 -1.12 -5.62
N THR A 73 3.39 0.20 -5.57
CA THR A 73 2.37 1.16 -6.05
C THR A 73 2.74 1.74 -7.41
N GLY A 74 1.83 2.49 -8.06
CA GLY A 74 2.12 3.22 -9.31
C GLY A 74 2.10 2.34 -10.57
N TRP A 75 1.35 1.23 -10.60
CA TRP A 75 1.20 0.33 -11.75
C TRP A 75 -0.25 -0.14 -11.96
N LEU A 76 -1.21 0.39 -11.20
CA LEU A 76 -2.59 -0.12 -11.14
C LEU A 76 -3.39 0.06 -12.43
N GLU A 77 -2.94 0.83 -13.39
CA GLU A 77 -3.54 0.89 -14.73
C GLU A 77 -3.60 -0.50 -15.38
N ASP A 78 -2.63 -1.38 -15.06
CA ASP A 78 -2.55 -2.75 -15.55
C ASP A 78 -3.19 -3.80 -14.61
N LEU A 79 -3.84 -3.38 -13.52
CA LEU A 79 -4.40 -4.29 -12.51
C LEU A 79 -5.33 -5.34 -13.14
N HIS A 80 -6.22 -4.92 -14.03
CA HIS A 80 -7.16 -5.82 -14.71
C HIS A 80 -6.44 -6.92 -15.53
N THR A 81 -5.33 -6.57 -16.19
CA THR A 81 -4.50 -7.52 -16.93
C THR A 81 -3.89 -8.56 -15.99
N ILE A 82 -3.39 -8.14 -14.84
CA ILE A 82 -2.81 -9.02 -13.82
C ILE A 82 -3.86 -9.93 -13.18
N GLU A 83 -5.06 -9.42 -12.89
CA GLU A 83 -6.18 -10.23 -12.37
C GLU A 83 -6.62 -11.32 -13.35
N ASN A 84 -6.72 -10.98 -14.64
CA ASN A 84 -7.06 -11.95 -15.68
C ASN A 84 -5.98 -13.04 -15.80
N LEU A 85 -4.71 -12.66 -15.77
CA LEU A 85 -3.60 -13.61 -15.78
C LEU A 85 -3.60 -14.50 -14.54
N CYS A 86 -3.85 -13.94 -13.36
CA CYS A 86 -3.99 -14.67 -12.10
C CYS A 86 -5.06 -15.77 -12.21
N LYS A 87 -6.26 -15.43 -12.73
CA LYS A 87 -7.36 -16.37 -12.98
C LYS A 87 -6.95 -17.45 -13.98
N ALA A 88 -6.34 -17.06 -15.10
CA ALA A 88 -5.89 -18.00 -16.14
C ALA A 88 -4.82 -18.98 -15.61
N LYS A 89 -3.92 -18.54 -14.75
CA LYS A 89 -2.89 -19.37 -14.13
C LYS A 89 -3.37 -20.13 -12.89
N LYS A 90 -4.63 -19.94 -12.47
CA LYS A 90 -5.24 -20.57 -11.28
C LYS A 90 -4.40 -20.38 -10.02
N THR A 91 -3.82 -19.20 -9.86
CA THR A 91 -3.01 -18.79 -8.70
C THR A 91 -3.78 -17.77 -7.84
N ALA A 92 -3.14 -17.15 -6.87
CA ALA A 92 -3.74 -16.15 -6.01
C ALA A 92 -2.94 -14.84 -6.03
N PHE A 93 -3.65 -13.73 -5.89
CA PHE A 93 -3.07 -12.39 -5.89
C PHE A 93 -3.65 -11.55 -4.76
N LEU A 94 -2.76 -10.89 -3.99
CA LEU A 94 -3.12 -9.92 -2.98
C LEU A 94 -2.33 -8.63 -3.24
N TYR A 95 -3.05 -7.58 -3.56
CA TYR A 95 -2.49 -6.23 -3.62
C TYR A 95 -2.97 -5.39 -2.43
N ALA A 96 -2.08 -4.59 -1.86
CA ALA A 96 -2.44 -3.51 -0.95
C ALA A 96 -1.47 -2.33 -1.12
N SER A 97 -2.01 -1.11 -1.08
CA SER A 97 -1.21 0.12 -1.06
C SER A 97 -0.39 0.26 0.22
N ASN A 98 -0.81 -0.43 1.30
CA ASN A 98 -0.13 -0.47 2.57
C ASN A 98 -0.45 -1.73 3.38
N PHE A 99 0.57 -2.37 3.94
CA PHE A 99 0.45 -3.59 4.76
C PHE A 99 0.52 -3.32 6.27
N SER A 100 0.77 -2.08 6.71
CA SER A 100 0.80 -1.74 8.14
C SER A 100 -0.59 -1.85 8.77
N LEU A 101 -0.70 -2.58 9.89
CA LEU A 101 -1.93 -2.63 10.67
C LEU A 101 -2.38 -1.22 11.08
N GLY A 102 -1.43 -0.37 11.56
CA GLY A 102 -1.74 1.00 11.97
C GLY A 102 -2.32 1.83 10.82
N VAL A 103 -1.76 1.72 9.61
CA VAL A 103 -2.29 2.41 8.42
C VAL A 103 -3.68 1.89 8.03
N ASN A 104 -3.90 0.56 8.09
CA ASN A 104 -5.21 -0.01 7.77
C ASN A 104 -6.29 0.39 8.80
N LEU A 105 -5.92 0.53 10.08
CA LEU A 105 -6.82 1.10 11.09
C LEU A 105 -7.07 2.60 10.82
N PHE A 106 -6.05 3.33 10.39
CA PHE A 106 -6.18 4.73 10.01
C PHE A 106 -7.09 4.92 8.78
N PHE A 107 -7.05 4.04 7.78
CA PHE A 107 -8.00 4.03 6.66
C PHE A 107 -9.45 3.91 7.15
N LYS A 108 -9.72 2.96 8.06
CA LYS A 108 -11.06 2.77 8.63
C LYS A 108 -11.51 4.00 9.44
N LEU A 109 -10.61 4.58 10.22
CA LEU A 109 -10.89 5.78 11.01
C LEU A 109 -11.15 6.99 10.12
N SER A 110 -10.37 7.18 9.05
CA SER A 110 -10.56 8.27 8.07
C SER A 110 -11.91 8.16 7.37
N ARG A 111 -12.29 6.94 6.95
CA ARG A 111 -13.60 6.68 6.36
C ARG A 111 -14.74 6.96 7.34
N PHE A 112 -14.60 6.54 8.59
CA PHE A 112 -15.61 6.82 9.63
C PHE A 112 -15.71 8.31 9.91
N LEU A 113 -14.58 9.02 10.04
CA LEU A 113 -14.57 10.47 10.24
C LEU A 113 -15.24 11.19 9.08
N ALA A 114 -14.98 10.80 7.82
CA ALA A 114 -15.61 11.40 6.65
C ALA A 114 -17.16 11.26 6.71
N LYS A 115 -17.67 10.09 7.11
CA LYS A 115 -19.10 9.85 7.26
C LYS A 115 -19.77 10.76 8.30
N ILE A 116 -19.15 10.93 9.46
CA ILE A 116 -19.72 11.78 10.52
C ILE A 116 -19.58 13.28 10.21
N MET A 117 -18.59 13.66 9.41
CA MET A 117 -18.37 15.05 9.00
C MET A 117 -19.22 15.45 7.77
N GLN A 118 -19.70 14.50 6.98
CA GLN A 118 -20.47 14.78 5.76
C GLN A 118 -21.70 15.69 5.97
N PRO A 119 -22.53 15.54 7.03
CA PRO A 119 -23.63 16.47 7.28
C PRO A 119 -23.19 17.89 7.64
N HIS A 120 -21.91 18.10 7.95
CA HIS A 120 -21.32 19.36 8.39
C HIS A 120 -20.42 20.01 7.33
N ALA A 121 -20.50 19.53 6.08
CA ALA A 121 -19.66 19.96 4.97
C ALA A 121 -19.73 21.47 4.66
N THR A 122 -20.83 22.15 5.00
CA THR A 122 -20.96 23.60 4.85
C THR A 122 -20.15 24.41 5.86
N HIS A 123 -19.69 23.78 6.93
CA HIS A 123 -18.94 24.42 8.02
C HIS A 123 -17.50 23.96 8.11
N TYR A 124 -17.22 22.71 7.70
CA TYR A 124 -15.90 22.11 7.80
C TYR A 124 -15.34 21.74 6.44
N ALA A 125 -14.15 22.24 6.13
CA ALA A 125 -13.38 21.83 4.97
C ALA A 125 -12.36 20.75 5.37
N ALA A 126 -12.27 19.67 4.58
CA ALA A 126 -11.28 18.61 4.76
C ALA A 126 -9.97 18.92 4.06
N SER A 127 -8.87 18.46 4.61
CA SER A 127 -7.57 18.41 3.96
C SER A 127 -6.78 17.16 4.38
N LEU A 128 -5.91 16.69 3.49
CA LEU A 128 -5.00 15.58 3.72
C LEU A 128 -3.56 16.07 3.64
N ASN A 129 -2.75 15.71 4.63
CA ASN A 129 -1.32 16.00 4.61
C ASN A 129 -0.52 14.70 4.71
N GLU A 130 0.57 14.59 3.95
CA GLU A 130 1.52 13.50 4.04
C GLU A 130 2.96 13.99 4.10
N ILE A 131 3.80 13.27 4.84
CA ILE A 131 5.24 13.52 4.94
C ILE A 131 5.97 12.19 4.74
N HIS A 132 6.90 12.14 3.80
CA HIS A 132 7.77 10.99 3.53
C HIS A 132 9.22 11.41 3.34
N HIS A 133 10.12 10.42 3.33
CA HIS A 133 11.55 10.65 3.07
C HIS A 133 11.81 11.21 1.67
N ILE A 134 12.94 11.90 1.52
CA ILE A 134 13.34 12.59 0.28
C ILE A 134 13.51 11.67 -0.95
N HIS A 135 13.73 10.36 -0.72
CA HIS A 135 13.89 9.36 -1.79
C HIS A 135 12.58 8.74 -2.28
N LYS A 136 11.41 9.19 -1.79
CA LYS A 136 10.11 8.69 -2.26
C LYS A 136 9.75 9.35 -3.58
N LEU A 137 9.58 8.54 -4.63
CA LEU A 137 9.39 9.02 -6.00
C LEU A 137 7.93 9.39 -6.31
N ASP A 138 6.97 8.59 -5.83
CA ASP A 138 5.55 8.83 -6.05
C ASP A 138 5.03 9.99 -5.18
N THR A 139 4.26 10.90 -5.79
CA THR A 139 3.64 12.05 -5.15
C THR A 139 2.28 12.31 -5.79
N PRO A 140 1.16 12.28 -5.02
CA PRO A 140 1.09 11.84 -3.64
C PRO A 140 1.35 10.33 -3.48
N SER A 141 1.59 9.86 -2.24
CA SER A 141 1.80 8.44 -1.97
C SER A 141 0.53 7.63 -2.21
N GLY A 142 0.67 6.34 -2.56
CA GLY A 142 -0.46 5.42 -2.68
C GLY A 142 -1.32 5.35 -1.40
N THR A 143 -0.72 5.52 -0.23
CA THR A 143 -1.45 5.64 1.05
C THR A 143 -2.31 6.91 1.10
N ALA A 144 -1.77 8.05 0.68
CA ALA A 144 -2.52 9.31 0.64
C ALA A 144 -3.68 9.23 -0.37
N ILE A 145 -3.46 8.63 -1.53
CA ILE A 145 -4.52 8.40 -2.53
C ILE A 145 -5.64 7.54 -1.93
N THR A 146 -5.31 6.41 -1.30
CA THR A 146 -6.32 5.54 -0.64
C THR A 146 -7.11 6.28 0.44
N ILE A 147 -6.45 7.15 1.24
CA ILE A 147 -7.15 7.97 2.24
C ILE A 147 -8.09 8.97 1.54
N ALA A 148 -7.62 9.64 0.50
CA ALA A 148 -8.41 10.61 -0.25
C ALA A 148 -9.65 9.96 -0.88
N GLU A 149 -9.50 8.81 -1.52
CA GLU A 149 -10.62 8.03 -2.08
C GLU A 149 -11.65 7.66 -1.00
N ASN A 150 -11.20 7.21 0.18
CA ASN A 150 -12.09 6.93 1.30
C ASN A 150 -12.88 8.16 1.80
N ILE A 151 -12.27 9.36 1.73
CA ILE A 151 -12.93 10.61 2.08
C ILE A 151 -13.93 10.99 0.99
N ILE A 152 -13.54 10.94 -0.29
CA ILE A 152 -14.38 11.27 -1.44
C ILE A 152 -15.64 10.39 -1.47
N GLU A 153 -15.51 9.08 -1.30
CA GLU A 153 -16.64 8.14 -1.24
C GLU A 153 -17.70 8.51 -0.17
N ASN A 154 -17.34 9.32 0.83
CA ASN A 154 -18.20 9.61 2.00
C ASN A 154 -18.32 11.12 2.26
N SER A 155 -18.14 11.97 1.25
CA SER A 155 -18.17 13.42 1.37
C SER A 155 -18.77 14.08 0.13
N HIS A 156 -18.69 15.40 0.04
CA HIS A 156 -19.10 16.19 -1.12
C HIS A 156 -17.97 16.41 -2.15
N TYR A 157 -16.76 15.92 -1.87
CA TYR A 157 -15.66 16.04 -2.81
C TYR A 157 -15.81 15.02 -3.94
N ASP A 158 -15.48 15.44 -5.18
CA ASP A 158 -15.56 14.60 -6.38
C ASP A 158 -14.19 14.01 -6.75
N GLN A 159 -13.13 14.73 -6.42
CA GLN A 159 -11.75 14.35 -6.71
C GLN A 159 -10.77 14.97 -5.71
N TRP A 160 -9.56 14.48 -5.69
CA TRP A 160 -8.46 15.11 -4.94
C TRP A 160 -7.56 15.94 -5.88
N SER A 161 -6.86 16.91 -5.30
CA SER A 161 -5.86 17.71 -6.02
C SER A 161 -4.74 18.15 -5.09
N MET A 162 -3.52 18.22 -5.62
CA MET A 162 -2.38 18.87 -4.94
C MET A 162 -2.40 20.38 -5.09
N GLU A 163 -3.10 20.88 -6.11
CA GLU A 163 -3.32 22.30 -6.40
C GLU A 163 -4.82 22.53 -6.64
N PRO A 164 -5.66 22.48 -5.58
CA PRO A 164 -7.11 22.59 -5.74
C PRO A 164 -7.48 23.98 -6.30
N LYS A 165 -8.34 23.97 -7.31
CA LYS A 165 -8.87 25.18 -7.96
C LYS A 165 -10.36 25.35 -7.72
N GLU A 166 -11.02 24.32 -7.24
CA GLU A 166 -12.47 24.24 -7.02
C GLU A 166 -12.76 23.71 -5.63
N GLU A 167 -13.88 24.10 -5.03
CA GLU A 167 -14.27 23.72 -3.66
C GLU A 167 -14.57 22.23 -3.52
N ASN A 168 -14.96 21.54 -4.61
CA ASN A 168 -15.22 20.11 -4.65
C ASN A 168 -13.93 19.26 -4.79
N GLN A 169 -12.75 19.87 -4.80
CA GLN A 169 -11.45 19.17 -4.83
C GLN A 169 -10.88 19.04 -3.43
N LEU A 170 -10.65 17.81 -2.97
CA LEU A 170 -9.99 17.53 -1.70
C LEU A 170 -8.50 17.87 -1.78
N PRO A 171 -7.98 18.83 -0.98
CA PRO A 171 -6.56 19.16 -0.97
C PRO A 171 -5.69 18.03 -0.43
N ILE A 172 -4.62 17.67 -1.16
CA ILE A 172 -3.53 16.82 -0.66
C ILE A 172 -2.24 17.64 -0.63
N HIS A 173 -1.66 17.78 0.56
CA HIS A 173 -0.36 18.43 0.75
C HIS A 173 0.71 17.36 0.99
N SER A 174 1.65 17.25 0.06
CA SER A 174 2.74 16.27 0.12
C SER A 174 4.06 16.95 0.46
N GLN A 175 4.76 16.43 1.47
CA GLN A 175 6.08 16.91 1.88
C GLN A 175 7.11 15.78 1.80
N ARG A 176 8.35 16.14 1.50
CA ARG A 176 9.51 15.24 1.49
C ARG A 176 10.53 15.75 2.47
N GLU A 177 10.79 14.95 3.54
CA GLU A 177 11.62 15.39 4.67
C GLU A 177 12.50 14.24 5.17
N GLY A 178 13.80 14.44 5.15
CA GLY A 178 14.80 13.54 5.73
C GLY A 178 14.56 12.07 5.39
N GLU A 179 14.50 11.24 6.42
CA GLU A 179 14.25 9.78 6.34
C GLU A 179 12.88 9.39 6.94
N VAL A 180 11.90 10.30 6.98
CA VAL A 180 10.57 10.05 7.53
C VAL A 180 9.93 8.83 6.87
N PRO A 181 9.57 7.77 7.62
CA PRO A 181 9.01 6.55 7.04
C PRO A 181 7.62 6.73 6.43
N GLY A 182 6.85 7.68 6.96
CA GLY A 182 5.53 8.07 6.51
C GLY A 182 4.68 8.63 7.66
N THR A 183 4.13 9.81 7.46
CA THR A 183 3.14 10.44 8.34
C THR A 183 1.96 10.86 7.48
N HIS A 184 0.74 10.59 7.92
CA HIS A 184 -0.47 11.01 7.24
C HIS A 184 -1.43 11.63 8.25
N SER A 185 -2.06 12.75 7.90
CA SER A 185 -3.09 13.35 8.73
C SER A 185 -4.26 13.83 7.89
N VAL A 186 -5.46 13.61 8.42
CA VAL A 186 -6.71 14.16 7.90
C VAL A 186 -7.20 15.21 8.89
N GLU A 187 -7.50 16.39 8.40
CA GLU A 187 -8.00 17.50 9.18
C GLU A 187 -9.29 18.04 8.59
N TYR A 188 -10.30 18.21 9.43
CA TYR A 188 -11.53 18.93 9.14
C TYR A 188 -11.49 20.24 9.92
N LYS A 189 -11.50 21.37 9.23
CA LYS A 189 -11.33 22.70 9.81
C LYS A 189 -12.54 23.59 9.54
N SER A 190 -13.00 24.30 10.57
CA SER A 190 -13.97 25.39 10.50
C SER A 190 -13.36 26.70 10.95
N GLU A 191 -14.14 27.78 10.99
CA GLU A 191 -13.75 29.05 11.63
C GLU A 191 -13.65 28.95 13.15
N ILE A 192 -14.33 27.97 13.76
CA ILE A 192 -14.44 27.83 15.21
C ILE A 192 -13.36 26.89 15.77
N ASP A 193 -13.16 25.73 15.13
CA ASP A 193 -12.26 24.68 15.61
C ASP A 193 -11.76 23.77 14.48
N SER A 194 -10.99 22.76 14.82
CA SER A 194 -10.57 21.71 13.91
C SER A 194 -10.59 20.33 14.56
N VAL A 195 -10.94 19.31 13.77
CA VAL A 195 -10.84 17.88 14.13
C VAL A 195 -9.75 17.27 13.30
N LYS A 196 -8.70 16.74 13.93
CA LYS A 196 -7.55 16.17 13.24
C LYS A 196 -7.22 14.77 13.75
N ILE A 197 -7.01 13.84 12.82
CA ILE A 197 -6.47 12.51 13.10
C ILE A 197 -5.10 12.37 12.42
N ILE A 198 -4.16 11.67 13.08
CA ILE A 198 -2.79 11.52 12.61
C ILE A 198 -2.35 10.07 12.77
N HIS A 199 -1.75 9.53 11.72
CA HIS A 199 -0.94 8.31 11.77
C HIS A 199 0.51 8.66 11.48
N LYS A 200 1.43 8.29 12.37
CA LYS A 200 2.88 8.45 12.20
C LYS A 200 3.56 7.09 12.31
N ALA A 201 4.24 6.66 11.26
CA ALA A 201 5.09 5.48 11.31
C ALA A 201 6.42 5.85 11.98
N ASN A 202 6.82 5.12 13.02
CA ASN A 202 8.11 5.31 13.68
C ASN A 202 9.26 4.63 12.90
N ASN A 203 8.96 3.57 12.16
CA ASN A 203 9.89 2.81 11.34
C ASN A 203 9.14 1.96 10.31
N ARG A 204 9.88 1.24 9.44
CA ARG A 204 9.30 0.39 8.39
C ARG A 204 8.87 -1.02 8.85
N LYS A 205 9.09 -1.40 10.12
CA LYS A 205 8.78 -2.74 10.62
C LYS A 205 7.30 -3.12 10.46
N GLY A 206 6.38 -2.17 10.69
CA GLY A 206 4.95 -2.40 10.53
C GLY A 206 4.56 -2.80 9.12
N PHE A 207 5.12 -2.14 8.10
CA PHE A 207 4.88 -2.47 6.70
C PHE A 207 5.46 -3.84 6.33
N ALA A 208 6.70 -4.11 6.74
CA ALA A 208 7.39 -5.36 6.46
C ALA A 208 6.74 -6.55 7.19
N LEU A 209 6.29 -6.37 8.44
CA LEU A 209 5.57 -7.40 9.20
C LEU A 209 4.26 -7.76 8.51
N GLY A 210 3.44 -6.76 8.15
CA GLY A 210 2.19 -7.02 7.46
C GLY A 210 2.39 -7.73 6.11
N ALA A 211 3.39 -7.31 5.33
CA ALA A 211 3.74 -7.98 4.08
C ALA A 211 4.21 -9.43 4.31
N ALA A 212 5.07 -9.65 5.31
CA ALA A 212 5.59 -10.98 5.63
C ALA A 212 4.53 -11.96 6.15
N VAL A 213 3.41 -11.48 6.71
CA VAL A 213 2.33 -12.35 7.20
C VAL A 213 1.15 -12.47 6.23
N SER A 214 1.06 -11.62 5.21
CA SER A 214 -0.08 -11.55 4.30
C SER A 214 -0.25 -12.80 3.41
N TYR A 215 0.80 -13.62 3.27
CA TYR A 215 0.70 -14.92 2.59
C TYR A 215 -0.39 -15.82 3.21
N THR A 216 -0.71 -15.65 4.49
CA THR A 216 -1.77 -16.41 5.15
C THR A 216 -3.13 -16.21 4.49
N HIS A 217 -3.38 -15.06 3.89
CA HIS A 217 -4.59 -14.77 3.12
C HIS A 217 -4.64 -15.51 1.77
N LEU A 218 -3.49 -15.95 1.25
CA LEU A 218 -3.38 -16.65 -0.04
C LEU A 218 -3.37 -18.17 0.11
N THR A 219 -2.98 -18.70 1.27
CA THR A 219 -2.71 -20.12 1.49
C THR A 219 -3.72 -20.83 2.40
N LEU A 220 -4.51 -20.08 3.16
CA LEU A 220 -5.64 -20.67 3.89
C LEU A 220 -6.78 -20.95 2.92
N PRO A 221 -7.54 -22.08 3.07
CA PRO A 221 -8.78 -22.28 2.36
C PRO A 221 -9.75 -21.17 2.81
N THR A 222 -9.70 -20.05 2.13
CA THR A 222 -10.60 -18.92 2.36
C THR A 222 -12.00 -19.37 1.96
N LYS A 223 -12.85 -19.64 2.93
CA LYS A 223 -14.26 -19.36 2.76
C LYS A 223 -14.31 -17.91 2.28
N ARG A 224 -14.76 -17.72 1.04
CA ARG A 224 -14.94 -16.41 0.41
C ARG A 224 -15.51 -15.45 1.45
N ILE A 225 -14.71 -14.44 1.83
CA ILE A 225 -15.25 -13.22 2.40
C ILE A 225 -15.51 -12.36 1.17
N VAL A 226 -16.80 -12.25 0.84
CA VAL A 226 -17.35 -11.31 -0.14
C VAL A 226 -17.23 -9.92 0.42
#